data_71ad6cf7577f34066b12a69d48fda41e
#
_entry.id   71ad6cf7577f34066b12a69d48fda41e
#
_cell.length_a   1.000
_cell.length_b   1.000
_cell.length_c   1.000
_cell.angle_alpha   90.00
_cell.angle_beta   90.00
_cell.angle_gamma   90.00
#
_symmetry.space_group_name_H-M   'P 1'
#
loop_
_entity.id
_entity.type
_entity.pdbx_description
1 polymer ?
#
loop_
_entity_poly.entity_id
_entity_poly.type
_entity_poly.pdbx_seq_one_letter_code
_entity_poly.pdbx_strand_id
1 'polypeptide(L)'
;MMKLKIGDQIVYRPWGKEPNRTATVLGIEICKMGEKYGRSVKSCDLDKHGNGTLELDDNHWCYFDQVKRIIKSNDYENKKIND
;
A
#
# COMPACT_ATOMS: atom_id res chain seq x y z
N MET A 1 -7.91 5.21 -9.93
CA MET A 1 -7.87 3.79 -9.59
C MET A 1 -6.58 3.49 -8.85
N MET A 2 -6.67 2.99 -7.62
CA MET A 2 -5.50 2.81 -6.77
C MET A 2 -5.09 1.33 -6.72
N LYS A 3 -4.49 0.86 -7.80
CA LYS A 3 -3.97 -0.51 -7.85
C LYS A 3 -2.60 -0.56 -7.20
N LEU A 4 -2.45 -1.49 -6.27
CA LEU A 4 -1.24 -1.65 -5.47
C LEU A 4 -0.71 -3.08 -5.59
N LYS A 5 0.61 -3.22 -5.63
CA LYS A 5 1.26 -4.53 -5.59
C LYS A 5 2.44 -4.50 -4.61
N ILE A 6 2.84 -5.66 -4.15
CA ILE A 6 4.03 -5.78 -3.31
C ILE A 6 5.23 -5.25 -4.10
N GLY A 7 6.05 -4.44 -3.43
CA GLY A 7 7.19 -3.76 -4.05
C GLY A 7 6.93 -2.33 -4.45
N ASP A 8 5.67 -1.91 -4.55
CA ASP A 8 5.34 -0.50 -4.80
C ASP A 8 5.65 0.32 -3.57
N GLN A 9 6.02 1.58 -3.79
CA GLN A 9 6.14 2.54 -2.71
C GLN A 9 4.82 3.28 -2.54
N ILE A 10 4.53 3.66 -1.30
CA ILE A 10 3.35 4.46 -0.98
C ILE A 10 3.74 5.65 -0.14
N VAL A 11 2.94 6.69 -0.25
CA VAL A 11 2.92 7.79 0.71
C VAL A 11 1.69 7.58 1.56
N TYR A 12 1.86 7.47 2.86
CA TYR A 12 0.76 7.20 3.77
C TYR A 12 0.80 8.14 4.96
N ARG A 13 -0.35 8.32 5.58
CA ARG A 13 -0.47 9.17 6.77
C ARG A 13 -0.46 8.30 8.02
N PRO A 14 0.60 8.38 8.85
CA PRO A 14 0.62 7.68 10.11
C PRO A 14 -0.44 8.20 11.08
N TRP A 15 -0.60 7.49 12.18
CA TRP A 15 -1.52 7.93 13.23
C TRP A 15 -1.02 9.19 13.92
N GLY A 16 -1.97 10.01 14.39
CA GLY A 16 -1.66 11.20 15.15
C GLY A 16 -1.26 12.37 14.27
N LYS A 17 -0.36 13.20 14.78
CA LYS A 17 0.06 14.44 14.11
C LYS A 17 1.34 14.29 13.30
N GLU A 18 1.78 13.07 13.08
CA GLU A 18 3.01 12.84 12.32
C GLU A 18 2.84 13.20 10.85
N PRO A 19 3.93 13.68 10.20
CA PRO A 19 3.87 13.95 8.77
C PRO A 19 3.73 12.66 7.95
N ASN A 20 3.31 12.80 6.70
CA ASN A 20 3.22 11.67 5.80
C ASN A 20 4.58 11.00 5.66
N ARG A 21 4.55 9.68 5.46
CA ARG A 21 5.75 8.87 5.28
C ARG A 21 5.70 8.15 3.94
N THR A 22 6.88 7.85 3.42
CA THR A 22 7.04 7.03 2.22
C THR A 22 7.67 5.71 2.62
N ALA A 23 7.08 4.61 2.17
CA ALA A 23 7.58 3.27 2.48
C ALA A 23 7.26 2.31 1.34
N THR A 24 7.99 1.19 1.31
CA THR A 24 7.77 0.12 0.33
C THR A 24 6.85 -0.93 0.93
N VAL A 25 5.89 -1.38 0.14
CA VAL A 25 4.91 -2.38 0.57
C VAL A 25 5.55 -3.76 0.53
N LEU A 26 5.60 -4.42 1.68
CA LEU A 26 6.13 -5.78 1.82
C LEU A 26 5.03 -6.82 1.81
N GLY A 27 3.83 -6.47 2.24
CA GLY A 27 2.71 -7.41 2.30
C GLY A 27 1.39 -6.67 2.23
N ILE A 28 0.39 -7.36 1.70
CA ILE A 28 -0.97 -6.84 1.56
C ILE A 28 -1.92 -7.89 2.12
N GLU A 29 -2.80 -7.48 3.03
CA GLU A 29 -3.82 -8.35 3.58
C GLU A 29 -5.18 -7.72 3.40
N ILE A 30 -6.09 -8.45 2.77
CA ILE A 30 -7.46 -8.01 2.52
C ILE A 30 -8.37 -8.65 3.56
N CYS A 31 -9.23 -7.84 4.18
CA CYS A 31 -10.26 -8.32 5.11
C CYS A 31 -11.62 -8.10 4.48
N LYS A 32 -12.37 -9.19 4.26
CA LYS A 32 -13.74 -9.10 3.76
C LYS A 32 -14.72 -9.13 4.91
N MET A 33 -15.81 -8.42 4.75
CA MET A 33 -16.88 -8.41 5.76
C MET A 33 -17.38 -9.84 6.00
N GLY A 34 -17.46 -10.24 7.27
CA GLY A 34 -17.92 -11.57 7.65
C GLY A 34 -16.83 -12.63 7.71
N GLU A 35 -15.63 -12.34 7.24
CA GLU A 35 -14.51 -13.28 7.34
C GLU A 35 -13.76 -13.05 8.65
N LYS A 36 -13.37 -14.15 9.29
CA LYS A 36 -12.66 -14.11 10.56
C LYS A 36 -11.19 -13.68 10.40
N TYR A 37 -10.59 -14.06 9.28
CA TYR A 37 -9.18 -13.78 9.01
C TYR A 37 -9.02 -13.10 7.67
N GLY A 38 -8.02 -12.24 7.56
CA GLY A 38 -7.67 -11.63 6.30
C GLY A 38 -6.96 -12.60 5.36
N ARG A 39 -6.84 -12.19 4.11
CA ARG A 39 -6.13 -12.96 3.08
C ARG A 39 -4.92 -12.16 2.61
N SER A 40 -3.77 -12.83 2.55
CA SER A 40 -2.59 -12.24 1.93
C SER A 40 -2.71 -12.31 0.42
N VAL A 41 -2.47 -11.18 -0.25
CA VAL A 41 -2.49 -11.11 -1.70
C VAL A 41 -1.24 -10.41 -2.19
N LYS A 42 -0.89 -10.62 -3.46
CA LYS A 42 0.27 -9.96 -4.06
C LYS A 42 -0.07 -8.60 -4.64
N SER A 43 -1.33 -8.37 -4.96
CA SER A 43 -1.80 -7.10 -5.49
C SER A 43 -3.28 -6.94 -5.20
N CYS A 44 -3.75 -5.71 -5.17
CA CYS A 44 -5.17 -5.41 -5.00
C CYS A 44 -5.47 -4.01 -5.51
N ASP A 45 -6.77 -3.74 -5.66
CA ASP A 45 -7.26 -2.40 -5.97
C ASP A 45 -7.85 -1.82 -4.68
N LEU A 46 -7.21 -0.80 -4.13
CA LEU A 46 -7.63 -0.21 -2.86
C LEU A 46 -9.03 0.40 -2.95
N ASP A 47 -9.47 0.79 -4.15
CA ASP A 47 -10.82 1.34 -4.32
C ASP A 47 -11.90 0.27 -4.20
N LYS A 48 -11.57 -0.99 -4.50
CA LYS A 48 -12.52 -2.10 -4.41
C LYS A 48 -12.55 -2.77 -3.05
N HIS A 49 -11.44 -2.70 -2.34
CA HIS A 49 -11.29 -3.40 -1.06
C HIS A 49 -11.09 -2.35 0.03
N GLY A 50 -12.19 -1.94 0.65
CA GLY A 50 -12.16 -0.88 1.65
C GLY A 50 -11.44 -1.24 2.94
N ASN A 51 -11.31 -2.53 3.25
CA ASN A 51 -10.72 -2.99 4.50
C ASN A 51 -9.51 -3.86 4.25
N GLY A 52 -8.39 -3.47 4.83
CA GLY A 52 -7.17 -4.24 4.73
C GLY A 52 -6.01 -3.52 5.36
N THR A 53 -4.88 -4.20 5.41
CA THR A 53 -3.65 -3.65 6.00
C THR A 53 -2.49 -3.89 5.06
N LEU A 54 -1.49 -3.01 5.20
CA LEU A 54 -0.24 -3.08 4.45
C LEU A 54 0.91 -3.22 5.44
N GLU A 55 1.78 -4.20 5.18
CA GLU A 55 3.04 -4.32 5.89
C GLU A 55 4.10 -3.50 5.14
N LEU A 56 4.85 -2.68 5.85
CA LEU A 56 5.77 -1.70 5.27
C LEU A 56 7.20 -1.95 5.74
N ASP A 57 8.17 -1.50 4.92
CA ASP A 57 9.58 -1.72 5.20
C ASP A 57 10.17 -0.78 6.25
N ASP A 58 9.37 0.14 6.79
CA ASP A 58 9.78 1.05 7.85
C ASP A 58 9.43 0.53 9.26
N ASN A 59 9.15 -0.78 9.38
CA ASN A 59 8.72 -1.44 10.62
C ASN A 59 7.34 -1.00 11.10
N HIS A 60 6.54 -0.41 10.21
CA HIS A 60 5.17 -0.02 10.50
C HIS A 60 4.21 -0.75 9.58
N TRP A 61 2.95 -0.61 9.86
CA TRP A 61 1.88 -1.06 9.00
C TRP A 61 0.81 0.03 8.95
N CYS A 62 -0.05 -0.02 7.94
CA CYS A 62 -1.13 0.95 7.85
C CYS A 62 -2.38 0.29 7.25
N TYR A 63 -3.52 0.95 7.46
CA TYR A 63 -4.76 0.57 6.81
C TYR A 63 -4.78 1.12 5.38
N PHE A 64 -5.63 0.53 4.54
CA PHE A 64 -5.78 0.98 3.15
C PHE A 64 -6.18 2.46 3.06
N ASP A 65 -7.03 2.93 3.96
CA ASP A 65 -7.52 4.31 3.93
C ASP A 65 -6.45 5.34 4.36
N GLN A 66 -5.33 4.90 4.89
CA GLN A 66 -4.24 5.80 5.24
C GLN A 66 -3.33 6.10 4.04
N VAL A 67 -3.47 5.36 2.94
CA VAL A 67 -2.64 5.55 1.74
C VAL A 67 -3.09 6.82 1.03
N LYS A 68 -2.15 7.73 0.81
CA LYS A 68 -2.41 8.98 0.10
C LYS A 68 -2.07 8.89 -1.37
N ARG A 69 -1.01 8.16 -1.71
CA ARG A 69 -0.54 8.06 -3.08
C ARG A 69 0.27 6.78 -3.24
N ILE A 70 0.22 6.20 -4.43
CA ILE A 70 1.02 5.04 -4.79
C ILE A 70 2.06 5.46 -5.82
N ILE A 71 3.32 5.10 -5.57
CA ILE A 71 4.42 5.31 -6.50
C ILE A 71 4.74 3.96 -7.12
N LYS A 72 4.44 3.80 -8.41
CA LYS A 72 4.63 2.53 -9.08
C LYS A 72 6.10 2.28 -9.40
N SER A 73 6.57 1.07 -9.15
CA SER A 73 7.93 0.69 -9.49
C SER A 73 8.17 0.79 -11.00
N ASN A 74 7.16 0.52 -11.81
CA ASN A 74 7.26 0.67 -13.26
C ASN A 74 7.52 2.10 -13.68
N ASP A 75 6.89 3.06 -13.02
CA ASP A 75 7.09 4.47 -13.31
C ASP A 75 8.54 4.87 -13.05
N TYR A 76 9.12 4.35 -11.99
CA TYR A 76 10.51 4.59 -11.66
C TYR A 76 11.44 4.00 -12.73
N GLU A 77 11.17 2.78 -13.17
CA GLU A 77 11.96 2.12 -14.20
C GLU A 77 11.89 2.87 -15.53
N ASN A 78 10.71 3.35 -15.89
CA ASN A 78 10.53 4.13 -17.12
C ASN A 78 11.32 5.41 -17.09
N LYS A 79 11.34 6.11 -15.98
CA LYS A 79 12.16 7.31 -15.83
C LYS A 79 13.63 7.01 -16.00
N LYS A 80 14.07 5.90 -15.45
CA LYS A 80 15.47 5.49 -15.52
C LYS A 80 15.89 5.15 -16.95
N ILE A 81 14.99 4.53 -17.72
CA ILE A 81 15.26 4.17 -19.10
C ILE A 81 15.30 5.40 -19.99
N ASN A 82 14.49 6.39 -19.69
CA ASN A 82 14.39 7.61 -20.49
C ASN A 82 15.50 8.62 -20.21
N ASP A 83 16.28 8.39 -19.22
CA ASP A 83 17.46 9.19 -18.95
C ASP A 83 18.61 8.75 -19.83
#